data_39429d4857b462dec1a574e4b9485e33
#
_entry.id   39429d4857b462dec1a574e4b9485e33
#
_cell.length_a   1.000
_cell.length_b   1.000
_cell.length_c   1.000
_cell.angle_alpha   90.00
_cell.angle_beta   90.00
_cell.angle_gamma   90.00
#
_symmetry.space_group_name_H-M   'P 1'
#
loop_
_entity.id
_entity.type
_entity.pdbx_description
1 polymer ?
#
loop_
_entity_poly.entity_id
_entity_poly.type
_entity_poly.pdbx_seq_one_letter_code
_entity_poly.pdbx_strand_id
1 'polypeptide(L)' 'MPTTAAAGPDPAYPVPDPGEHDPRFTLGLTLDVAAVLTAHGYPPPRAGADLLRLQQALFRSIYRRDDT' A
#
# COMPACT_ATOMS: atom_id res chain seq x y z
N MET A 1 -17.29 -22.50 -14.97
CA MET A 1 -17.03 -22.34 -14.35
C MET A 1 -16.56 -21.71 -13.80
N PRO A 2 -16.35 -21.30 -13.53
CA PRO A 2 -15.67 -20.77 -12.91
C PRO A 2 -15.55 -20.39 -12.02
N THR A 3 -15.89 -20.13 -11.83
CA THR A 3 -15.84 -19.78 -11.07
C THR A 3 -15.19 -20.05 -10.14
N THR A 4 -14.65 -20.74 -10.28
CA THR A 4 -14.01 -21.01 -9.37
C THR A 4 -13.25 -20.13 -8.70
N ALA A 5 -12.76 -19.22 -9.22
CA ALA A 5 -12.10 -18.20 -8.55
C ALA A 5 -12.90 -17.72 -7.42
N ALA A 6 -14.11 -17.79 -7.61
CA ALA A 6 -14.99 -17.36 -6.56
C ALA A 6 -14.91 -18.24 -5.35
N ALA A 7 -14.29 -19.36 -5.48
CA ALA A 7 -14.21 -20.26 -4.36
C ALA A 7 -13.33 -19.72 -3.23
N GLY A 8 -12.46 -18.76 -3.52
CA GLY A 8 -11.61 -18.22 -2.48
C GLY A 8 -12.32 -17.19 -1.65
N PRO A 9 -11.70 -16.74 -0.59
CA PRO A 9 -12.26 -15.66 0.21
C PRO A 9 -12.28 -14.36 -0.54
N ASP A 10 -13.06 -13.42 -0.07
CA ASP A 10 -13.06 -12.08 -0.63
C ASP A 10 -11.69 -11.45 -0.48
N PRO A 11 -11.29 -10.63 -1.44
CA PRO A 11 -10.02 -9.94 -1.32
C PRO A 11 -9.96 -9.06 -0.08
N ALA A 12 -8.80 -9.01 0.54
CA ALA A 12 -8.62 -8.16 1.70
C ALA A 12 -8.40 -6.70 1.33
N TYR A 13 -7.91 -6.45 0.14
CA TYR A 13 -7.60 -5.11 -0.30
C TYR A 13 -8.39 -4.75 -1.54
N PRO A 14 -8.69 -3.50 -1.73
CA PRO A 14 -8.39 -2.39 -0.83
C PRO A 14 -9.33 -2.37 0.37
N VAL A 15 -8.87 -1.75 1.44
CA VAL A 15 -9.71 -1.55 2.61
C VAL A 15 -10.43 -0.21 2.47
N PRO A 16 -11.51 0.01 3.22
CA PRO A 16 -12.19 1.30 3.15
C PRO A 16 -11.27 2.44 3.54
N ASP A 17 -11.45 3.58 2.88
CA ASP A 17 -10.70 4.78 3.20
C ASP A 17 -10.97 5.15 4.65
N PRO A 18 -9.90 5.36 5.45
CA PRO A 18 -10.09 5.65 6.87
C PRO A 18 -10.59 7.06 7.14
N GLY A 19 -10.68 7.91 6.13
CA GLY A 19 -11.07 9.29 6.31
C GLY A 19 -9.88 10.13 6.70
N GLU A 20 -9.78 10.45 7.98
CA GLU A 20 -8.76 11.39 8.41
C GLU A 20 -7.47 10.74 8.84
N HIS A 21 -7.54 9.62 9.50
CA HIS A 21 -6.35 9.07 10.14
C HIS A 21 -6.47 7.58 10.33
N ASP A 22 -5.39 6.90 10.01
CA ASP A 22 -5.25 5.49 10.31
C ASP A 22 -3.91 5.32 11.03
N PRO A 23 -3.91 4.93 12.30
CA PRO A 23 -2.67 4.82 13.03
C PRO A 23 -1.71 3.76 12.47
N ARG A 24 -2.19 2.90 11.60
CA ARG A 24 -1.32 1.92 10.97
C ARG A 24 -0.56 2.49 9.79
N PHE A 25 -1.08 3.54 9.16
CA PHE A 25 -0.46 4.12 7.97
C PHE A 25 0.45 5.26 8.38
N THR A 26 1.68 4.93 8.69
CA THR A 26 2.64 5.88 9.23
C THR A 26 3.83 6.00 8.31
N LEU A 27 4.65 7.02 8.55
CA LEU A 27 5.92 7.13 7.86
C LEU A 27 6.78 5.89 8.13
N GLY A 28 6.68 5.34 9.34
CA GLY A 28 7.40 4.12 9.65
C GLY A 28 7.03 2.96 8.74
N LEU A 29 5.74 2.84 8.39
CA LEU A 29 5.32 1.82 7.44
C LEU A 29 6.01 2.04 6.10
N THR A 30 6.04 3.26 5.61
CA THR A 30 6.68 3.56 4.34
C THR A 30 8.17 3.22 4.37
N LEU A 31 8.82 3.57 5.47
CA LEU A 31 10.24 3.26 5.62
C LEU A 31 10.50 1.76 5.69
N ASP A 32 9.63 1.03 6.35
CA ASP A 32 9.76 -0.42 6.43
C ASP A 32 9.62 -1.06 5.06
N VAL A 33 8.66 -0.59 4.26
CA VAL A 33 8.50 -1.10 2.90
C VAL A 33 9.74 -0.78 2.06
N ALA A 34 10.28 0.43 2.21
CA ALA A 34 11.49 0.81 1.49
C ALA A 34 12.65 -0.11 1.88
N ALA A 35 12.75 -0.45 3.15
CA ALA A 35 13.81 -1.36 3.59
C ALA A 35 13.67 -2.75 2.98
N VAL A 36 12.44 -3.24 2.89
CA VAL A 36 12.20 -4.54 2.25
C VAL A 36 12.59 -4.49 0.77
N LEU A 37 12.21 -3.42 0.08
CA LEU A 37 12.58 -3.28 -1.33
C LEU A 37 14.10 -3.28 -1.50
N THR A 38 14.78 -2.55 -0.63
CA THR A 38 16.24 -2.49 -0.69
C THR A 38 16.85 -3.87 -0.43
N ALA A 39 16.29 -4.62 0.49
CA ALA A 39 16.79 -5.96 0.76
C ALA A 39 16.62 -6.88 -0.44
N HIS A 40 15.67 -6.58 -1.31
CA HIS A 40 15.45 -7.37 -2.51
C HIS A 40 16.21 -6.85 -3.73
N GLY A 41 17.04 -5.86 -3.55
CA GLY A 41 17.91 -5.38 -4.62
C GLY A 41 17.50 -4.08 -5.28
N TYR A 42 16.46 -3.44 -4.79
CA TYR A 42 16.03 -2.16 -5.34
C TYR A 42 16.77 -1.02 -4.65
N PRO A 43 17.01 0.08 -5.36
CA PRO A 43 17.73 1.18 -4.72
C PRO A 43 16.92 1.80 -3.58
N PRO A 44 17.59 2.21 -2.52
CA PRO A 44 16.89 2.90 -1.43
C PRO A 44 16.47 4.29 -1.87
N PRO A 45 15.39 4.82 -1.26
CA PRO A 45 14.99 6.20 -1.55
C PRO A 45 16.11 7.16 -1.18
N ARG A 46 16.35 8.14 -2.03
CA ARG A 46 17.40 9.11 -1.80
C ARG A 46 16.88 10.52 -1.61
N ALA A 47 15.67 10.77 -2.06
CA ALA A 47 15.07 12.09 -1.96
C ALA A 47 13.71 11.97 -1.32
N GLY A 48 13.25 13.08 -0.75
CA GLY A 48 11.90 13.10 -0.19
C GLY A 48 10.84 12.75 -1.20
N ALA A 49 11.08 13.11 -2.48
CA ALA A 49 10.12 12.78 -3.53
C ALA A 49 9.97 11.28 -3.71
N ASP A 50 11.05 10.52 -3.53
CA ASP A 50 10.97 9.07 -3.64
C ASP A 50 10.10 8.49 -2.53
N LEU A 51 10.27 8.96 -1.31
CA LEU A 51 9.46 8.50 -0.19
C LEU A 51 8.01 8.90 -0.36
N LEU A 52 7.76 10.12 -0.82
CA LEU A 52 6.40 10.58 -1.03
C LEU A 52 5.69 9.74 -2.09
N ARG A 53 6.40 9.43 -3.17
CA ARG A 53 5.83 8.61 -4.22
C ARG A 53 5.49 7.21 -3.71
N LEU A 54 6.38 6.63 -2.93
CA LEU A 54 6.12 5.32 -2.34
C LEU A 54 4.93 5.38 -1.39
N GLN A 55 4.86 6.41 -0.56
CA GLN A 55 3.75 6.57 0.35
C GLN A 55 2.42 6.67 -0.38
N GLN A 56 2.40 7.44 -1.46
CA GLN A 56 1.19 7.59 -2.25
C GLN A 56 0.79 6.28 -2.93
N ALA A 57 1.78 5.53 -3.40
CA ALA A 57 1.51 4.25 -4.02
C ALA A 57 0.95 3.26 -3.01
N LEU A 58 1.48 3.26 -1.81
CA LEU A 58 0.96 2.42 -0.74
C LEU A 58 -0.46 2.80 -0.39
N PHE A 59 -0.74 4.08 -0.30
CA PHE A 59 -2.08 4.54 0.01
C PHE A 59 -3.08 4.04 -1.03
N ARG A 60 -2.73 4.19 -2.30
CA ARG A 60 -3.62 3.74 -3.37
C ARG A 60 -3.81 2.23 -3.36
N SER A 61 -2.80 1.50 -2.95
CA SER A 61 -2.87 0.05 -2.93
C SER A 61 -3.69 -0.46 -1.75
N ILE A 62 -3.59 0.23 -0.63
CA ILE A 62 -4.20 -0.25 0.61
C ILE A 62 -5.66 0.21 0.73
N TYR A 63 -5.95 1.43 0.34
CA TYR A 63 -7.25 2.03 0.61
C TYR A 63 -8.09 2.19 -0.64
N ARG A 64 -9.40 1.99 -0.45
CA ARG A 64 -10.36 2.26 -1.50
C ARG A 64 -10.71 3.74 -1.49
N ARG A 65 -10.73 4.31 -2.67
CA ARG A 65 -11.12 5.69 -2.81
C ARG A 65 -12.57 5.75 -3.24
N ASP A 66 -13.28 6.66 -2.62
CA ASP A 66 -14.71 6.77 -2.87
C ASP A 66 -15.07 7.79 -3.93
N ASP A 67 -14.14 8.54 -4.40
CA ASP A 67 -14.43 9.67 -5.27
C ASP A 67 -14.44 9.31 -6.74
N THR A 68 -14.54 8.10 -7.08
CA THR A 68 -14.58 7.73 -8.48
C THR A 68 -15.98 7.65 -9.03
#